data_74b2676d4650449844c206f8acd2fa27
#
_entry.id   74b2676d4650449844c206f8acd2fa27
#
_cell.length_a   1.000
_cell.length_b   1.000
_cell.length_c   1.000
_cell.angle_alpha   90.00
_cell.angle_beta   90.00
_cell.angle_gamma   90.00
#
_symmetry.space_group_name_H-M   'P 1'
#
loop_
_entity.id
_entity.type
_entity.pdbx_description
1 polymer ?
#
loop_
_entity_poly.entity_id
_entity_poly.type
_entity_poly.pdbx_seq_one_letter_code
_entity_poly.pdbx_strand_id
1 'polypeptide(L)'
;GDSVRFGFRVSMTDKGWYEAHKHAVYDIYGLGNSLALKHTTLPLYKRMEAIWDYILDDSLSFWRTAAYKGLTIGAQDYLGGVVEADRDAMKNSDIGASWMLASMTGDPRLTEERLPYMRNFKLMQQAPAGDPNHGAAMGQYYLWKKQKFVEEWGDHIEPIGITYYTLMDLGNILLFERDDSLLRSSFRAGAERLLSLQQADGGFAVAYGKHDGKPLFTDLKDLRPTFYGFVVAYK
;
A
#
# COMPACT_ATOMS: atom_id res chain seq x y z
N GLY A 1 -47.64 -14.97 -7.66
CA GLY A 1 -46.63 -14.00 -8.02
C GLY A 1 -45.61 -13.86 -6.91
N ASP A 2 -44.34 -13.70 -7.23
CA ASP A 2 -43.29 -13.51 -6.24
C ASP A 2 -43.44 -12.17 -5.53
N SER A 3 -43.37 -12.15 -4.22
CA SER A 3 -43.41 -10.91 -3.44
C SER A 3 -42.04 -10.62 -2.85
N VAL A 4 -41.57 -9.38 -3.02
CA VAL A 4 -40.32 -8.90 -2.38
C VAL A 4 -40.72 -7.96 -1.25
N ARG A 5 -40.16 -8.23 -0.05
CA ARG A 5 -40.37 -7.36 1.11
C ARG A 5 -39.11 -6.54 1.38
N PHE A 6 -39.29 -5.25 1.52
CA PHE A 6 -38.23 -4.32 1.93
C PHE A 6 -38.52 -3.86 3.36
N GLY A 7 -37.51 -3.83 4.18
CA GLY A 7 -37.53 -3.22 5.50
C GLY A 7 -36.45 -2.18 5.62
N PHE A 8 -36.75 -1.06 6.24
CA PHE A 8 -35.75 -0.05 6.62
C PHE A 8 -36.00 0.38 8.06
N ARG A 9 -34.96 0.84 8.69
CA ARG A 9 -35.03 1.38 10.06
C ARG A 9 -34.64 2.84 10.02
N VAL A 10 -35.34 3.67 10.75
CA VAL A 10 -35.03 5.08 10.98
C VAL A 10 -34.71 5.23 12.46
N SER A 11 -33.61 5.89 12.76
CA SER A 11 -33.23 6.27 14.11
C SER A 11 -33.07 7.79 14.17
N MET A 12 -33.52 8.39 15.26
CA MET A 12 -33.41 9.83 15.49
C MET A 12 -32.64 10.06 16.81
N THR A 13 -31.75 11.03 16.83
CA THR A 13 -31.01 11.41 18.02
C THR A 13 -30.74 12.92 18.01
N ASP A 14 -30.68 13.50 19.18
CA ASP A 14 -30.31 14.89 19.42
C ASP A 14 -28.79 15.04 19.73
N LYS A 15 -28.04 13.91 19.78
CA LYS A 15 -26.66 13.84 20.22
C LYS A 15 -25.60 13.97 19.11
N GLY A 16 -25.98 14.35 17.91
CA GLY A 16 -25.07 14.49 16.78
C GLY A 16 -24.71 13.16 16.07
N TRP A 17 -24.03 13.29 14.93
CA TRP A 17 -23.77 12.18 14.00
C TRP A 17 -22.97 11.02 14.60
N TYR A 18 -22.01 11.30 15.49
CA TYR A 18 -21.16 10.27 16.06
C TYR A 18 -21.92 9.32 16.99
N GLU A 19 -22.85 9.83 17.79
CA GLU A 19 -23.72 9.01 18.63
C GLU A 19 -24.72 8.21 17.78
N ALA A 20 -25.26 8.83 16.71
CA ALA A 20 -26.06 8.10 15.75
C ALA A 20 -25.30 6.95 15.07
N HIS A 21 -24.02 7.19 14.70
CA HIS A 21 -23.16 6.18 14.13
C HIS A 21 -22.87 5.06 15.15
N LYS A 22 -22.52 5.37 16.38
CA LYS A 22 -22.31 4.36 17.45
C LYS A 22 -23.57 3.52 17.68
N HIS A 23 -24.71 4.15 17.76
CA HIS A 23 -25.99 3.45 17.89
C HIS A 23 -26.23 2.48 16.71
N ALA A 24 -25.98 2.91 15.48
CA ALA A 24 -26.09 2.01 14.34
C ALA A 24 -25.10 0.83 14.44
N VAL A 25 -23.86 1.09 14.75
CA VAL A 25 -22.78 0.06 14.83
C VAL A 25 -23.02 -0.94 15.93
N TYR A 26 -23.31 -0.48 17.15
CA TYR A 26 -23.35 -1.36 18.33
C TYR A 26 -24.75 -1.90 18.62
N ASP A 27 -25.77 -1.05 18.51
CA ASP A 27 -27.11 -1.42 18.97
C ASP A 27 -27.97 -2.02 17.84
N ILE A 28 -27.80 -1.51 16.61
CA ILE A 28 -28.61 -1.99 15.46
C ILE A 28 -27.94 -3.18 14.78
N TYR A 29 -26.67 -3.03 14.40
CA TYR A 29 -25.94 -4.07 13.67
C TYR A 29 -25.19 -5.05 14.60
N GLY A 30 -25.04 -4.73 15.87
CA GLY A 30 -24.39 -5.60 16.85
C GLY A 30 -22.93 -5.90 16.51
N LEU A 31 -22.24 -4.99 15.81
CA LEU A 31 -20.86 -5.22 15.35
C LEU A 31 -19.87 -5.40 16.49
N GLY A 32 -20.21 -4.98 17.73
CA GLY A 32 -19.45 -5.34 18.94
C GLY A 32 -19.28 -6.84 19.12
N ASN A 33 -20.27 -7.63 18.69
CA ASN A 33 -20.19 -9.09 18.75
C ASN A 33 -19.14 -9.68 17.78
N SER A 34 -18.77 -8.94 16.73
CA SER A 34 -17.72 -9.36 15.80
C SER A 34 -16.32 -9.30 16.41
N LEU A 35 -16.16 -8.56 17.52
CA LEU A 35 -14.93 -8.51 18.31
C LEU A 35 -14.76 -9.73 19.22
N ALA A 36 -15.84 -10.51 19.45
CA ALA A 36 -15.74 -11.75 20.18
C ALA A 36 -14.83 -12.74 19.42
N LEU A 37 -13.98 -13.44 20.15
CA LEU A 37 -13.11 -14.48 19.60
C LEU A 37 -13.96 -15.52 18.87
N LYS A 38 -13.78 -15.62 17.58
CA LYS A 38 -14.43 -16.66 16.78
C LYS A 38 -13.77 -18.00 17.11
N HIS A 39 -14.60 -19.03 17.29
CA HIS A 39 -14.09 -20.40 17.35
C HIS A 39 -13.47 -20.76 16.01
N THR A 40 -12.14 -20.78 15.97
CA THR A 40 -11.40 -21.18 14.78
C THR A 40 -10.92 -22.60 14.99
N THR A 41 -11.19 -23.47 14.04
CA THR A 41 -10.76 -24.88 14.08
C THR A 41 -9.28 -25.07 13.77
N LEU A 42 -8.65 -24.06 13.13
CA LEU A 42 -7.25 -24.11 12.77
C LEU A 42 -6.42 -23.27 13.76
N PRO A 43 -5.39 -23.84 14.38
CA PRO A 43 -4.44 -23.09 15.19
C PRO A 43 -3.67 -22.07 14.34
N LEU A 44 -3.14 -21.03 15.00
CA LEU A 44 -2.46 -19.91 14.32
C LEU A 44 -1.33 -20.38 13.41
N TYR A 45 -0.50 -21.33 13.87
CA TYR A 45 0.63 -21.83 13.08
C TYR A 45 0.19 -22.47 11.75
N LYS A 46 -0.95 -23.18 11.73
CA LYS A 46 -1.50 -23.75 10.48
C LYS A 46 -1.94 -22.70 9.48
N ARG A 47 -2.39 -21.54 9.96
CA ARG A 47 -2.71 -20.39 9.09
C ARG A 47 -1.44 -19.76 8.53
N MET A 48 -0.41 -19.70 9.37
CA MET A 48 0.89 -19.19 8.93
C MET A 48 1.54 -20.10 7.89
N GLU A 49 1.50 -21.43 8.09
CA GLU A 49 1.92 -22.40 7.07
C GLU A 49 1.18 -22.20 5.74
N ALA A 50 -0.14 -22.03 5.80
CA ALA A 50 -0.93 -21.81 4.58
C ALA A 50 -0.59 -20.48 3.87
N ILE A 51 -0.28 -19.41 4.61
CA ILE A 51 0.19 -18.15 4.04
C ILE A 51 1.59 -18.32 3.43
N TRP A 52 2.46 -19.02 4.11
CA TRP A 52 3.81 -19.32 3.64
C TRP A 52 3.78 -20.13 2.34
N ASP A 53 3.02 -21.22 2.30
CA ASP A 53 2.84 -22.03 1.09
C ASP A 53 2.26 -21.19 -0.07
N TYR A 54 1.25 -20.37 0.21
CA TYR A 54 0.65 -19.47 -0.77
C TYR A 54 1.66 -18.48 -1.37
N ILE A 55 2.46 -17.82 -0.54
CA ILE A 55 3.44 -16.82 -1.01
C ILE A 55 4.54 -17.47 -1.86
N LEU A 56 4.90 -18.72 -1.57
CA LEU A 56 5.95 -19.43 -2.28
C LEU A 56 5.47 -20.14 -3.55
N ASP A 57 4.18 -20.34 -3.72
CA ASP A 57 3.61 -20.87 -4.96
C ASP A 57 3.41 -19.73 -5.96
N ASP A 58 4.24 -19.70 -7.01
CA ASP A 58 4.23 -18.64 -8.03
C ASP A 58 2.90 -18.53 -8.75
N SER A 59 2.20 -19.64 -8.94
CA SER A 59 0.93 -19.67 -9.65
C SER A 59 -0.23 -19.13 -8.82
N LEU A 60 -0.24 -19.43 -7.52
CA LEU A 60 -1.26 -18.96 -6.59
C LEU A 60 -1.05 -17.50 -6.18
N SER A 61 0.20 -17.12 -5.93
CA SER A 61 0.56 -15.75 -5.55
C SER A 61 0.70 -14.81 -6.74
N PHE A 62 0.62 -15.32 -7.97
CA PHE A 62 0.89 -14.57 -9.20
C PHE A 62 2.26 -13.87 -9.19
N TRP A 63 3.26 -14.51 -8.58
CA TRP A 63 4.59 -13.94 -8.48
C TRP A 63 5.24 -13.79 -9.85
N ARG A 64 5.83 -12.62 -10.07
CA ARG A 64 6.57 -12.28 -11.29
C ARG A 64 7.83 -11.51 -10.96
N THR A 65 8.87 -11.76 -11.74
CA THR A 65 10.06 -10.92 -11.80
C THR A 65 10.14 -10.20 -13.16
N ALA A 66 10.74 -9.03 -13.17
CA ALA A 66 11.02 -8.26 -14.38
C ALA A 66 12.37 -7.55 -14.27
N ALA A 67 13.03 -7.32 -15.41
CA ALA A 67 14.21 -6.48 -15.46
C ALA A 67 13.82 -5.00 -15.54
N TYR A 68 14.42 -4.17 -14.69
CA TYR A 68 14.24 -2.71 -14.73
C TYR A 68 15.51 -1.99 -14.31
N LYS A 69 16.01 -1.10 -15.18
CA LYS A 69 17.21 -0.27 -14.94
C LYS A 69 18.42 -1.07 -14.42
N GLY A 70 18.63 -2.25 -14.97
CA GLY A 70 19.76 -3.13 -14.62
C GLY A 70 19.58 -3.97 -13.36
N LEU A 71 18.44 -3.90 -12.71
CA LEU A 71 18.08 -4.73 -11.55
C LEU A 71 16.92 -5.67 -11.89
N THR A 72 16.87 -6.79 -11.17
CA THR A 72 15.66 -7.63 -11.13
C THR A 72 14.75 -7.10 -10.03
N ILE A 73 13.52 -6.79 -10.40
CA ILE A 73 12.43 -6.41 -9.50
C ILE A 73 11.42 -7.55 -9.43
N GLY A 74 10.73 -7.71 -8.31
CA GLY A 74 9.72 -8.76 -8.12
C GLY A 74 8.48 -8.24 -7.39
N ALA A 75 7.33 -8.69 -7.88
CA ALA A 75 6.02 -8.38 -7.30
C ALA A 75 4.97 -9.37 -7.84
N GLN A 76 3.73 -9.22 -7.40
CA GLN A 76 2.61 -10.00 -7.91
C GLN A 76 2.02 -9.35 -9.17
N ASP A 77 1.60 -10.16 -10.14
CA ASP A 77 0.76 -9.69 -11.25
C ASP A 77 -0.57 -9.19 -10.70
N TYR A 78 -1.01 -8.06 -11.21
CA TYR A 78 -2.31 -7.47 -10.89
C TYR A 78 -3.25 -7.61 -12.08
N LEU A 79 -4.36 -8.30 -11.88
CA LEU A 79 -5.31 -8.63 -12.93
C LEU A 79 -6.46 -7.61 -13.07
N GLY A 80 -6.49 -6.59 -12.23
CA GLY A 80 -7.49 -5.51 -12.28
C GLY A 80 -7.22 -4.50 -13.39
N GLY A 81 -8.14 -3.57 -13.56
CA GLY A 81 -7.99 -2.46 -14.49
C GLY A 81 -6.97 -1.45 -13.97
N VAL A 82 -5.94 -1.20 -14.76
CA VAL A 82 -4.95 -0.16 -14.52
C VAL A 82 -4.80 0.66 -15.79
N VAL A 83 -4.67 1.96 -15.65
CA VAL A 83 -4.49 2.85 -16.81
C VAL A 83 -3.32 2.41 -17.65
N GLU A 84 -3.49 2.40 -18.96
CA GLU A 84 -2.51 1.98 -19.95
C GLU A 84 -1.99 0.53 -19.84
N ALA A 85 -2.45 -0.28 -18.89
CA ALA A 85 -2.02 -1.66 -18.79
C ALA A 85 -2.61 -2.54 -19.90
N ASP A 86 -1.78 -3.46 -20.39
CA ASP A 86 -2.16 -4.55 -21.30
C ASP A 86 -1.90 -5.88 -20.60
N ARG A 87 -2.60 -6.14 -19.50
CA ARG A 87 -2.39 -7.29 -18.61
C ARG A 87 -0.93 -7.47 -18.19
N ASP A 88 -0.26 -6.34 -17.96
CA ASP A 88 1.17 -6.28 -17.67
C ASP A 88 1.47 -5.48 -16.39
N ALA A 89 0.48 -5.30 -15.53
CA ALA A 89 0.66 -4.59 -14.26
C ALA A 89 1.18 -5.52 -13.17
N MET A 90 2.20 -5.08 -12.45
CA MET A 90 2.73 -5.71 -11.24
C MET A 90 2.50 -4.78 -10.05
N LYS A 91 2.16 -5.35 -8.90
CA LYS A 91 1.95 -4.63 -7.64
C LYS A 91 2.58 -5.38 -6.48
N ASN A 92 3.37 -4.71 -5.69
CA ASN A 92 3.90 -5.29 -4.47
C ASN A 92 3.02 -4.90 -3.27
N SER A 93 2.24 -5.85 -2.76
CA SER A 93 1.23 -5.60 -1.71
C SER A 93 1.60 -6.18 -0.34
N ASP A 94 2.48 -7.19 -0.29
CA ASP A 94 2.66 -8.03 0.91
C ASP A 94 4.03 -7.87 1.56
N ILE A 95 4.59 -6.67 1.49
CA ILE A 95 5.96 -6.37 1.96
C ILE A 95 6.17 -6.80 3.41
N GLY A 96 5.37 -6.29 4.34
CA GLY A 96 5.56 -6.58 5.76
C GLY A 96 5.39 -8.06 6.10
N ALA A 97 4.43 -8.74 5.46
CA ALA A 97 4.19 -10.16 5.66
C ALA A 97 5.36 -11.02 5.17
N SER A 98 5.94 -10.68 4.01
CA SER A 98 7.05 -11.45 3.43
C SER A 98 8.31 -11.38 4.30
N TRP A 99 8.67 -10.19 4.82
CA TRP A 99 9.80 -10.05 5.75
C TRP A 99 9.55 -10.74 7.08
N MET A 100 8.33 -10.62 7.61
CA MET A 100 7.95 -11.31 8.84
C MET A 100 8.05 -12.84 8.67
N LEU A 101 7.50 -13.40 7.60
CA LEU A 101 7.59 -14.84 7.31
C LEU A 101 9.02 -15.30 7.14
N ALA A 102 9.85 -14.55 6.41
CA ALA A 102 11.25 -14.86 6.24
C ALA A 102 12.00 -14.89 7.60
N SER A 103 11.73 -13.90 8.46
CA SER A 103 12.29 -13.86 9.82
C SER A 103 11.84 -15.02 10.70
N MET A 104 10.61 -15.49 10.53
CA MET A 104 10.04 -16.59 11.33
C MET A 104 10.46 -17.97 10.83
N THR A 105 10.62 -18.15 9.53
CA THR A 105 10.85 -19.45 8.90
C THR A 105 12.31 -19.70 8.55
N GLY A 106 13.06 -18.65 8.27
CA GLY A 106 14.43 -18.75 7.72
C GLY A 106 14.46 -19.38 6.32
N ASP A 107 13.33 -19.41 5.59
CA ASP A 107 13.25 -20.06 4.29
C ASP A 107 14.11 -19.31 3.25
N PRO A 108 15.10 -19.98 2.61
CA PRO A 108 15.98 -19.37 1.64
C PRO A 108 15.23 -18.88 0.39
N ARG A 109 14.10 -19.50 0.02
CA ARG A 109 13.28 -19.03 -1.11
C ARG A 109 12.70 -17.64 -0.84
N LEU A 110 12.41 -17.31 0.43
CA LEU A 110 12.05 -15.95 0.81
C LEU A 110 13.26 -15.03 0.83
N THR A 111 14.31 -15.40 1.57
CA THR A 111 15.46 -14.51 1.83
C THR A 111 16.33 -14.28 0.59
N GLU A 112 16.43 -15.24 -0.32
CA GLU A 112 17.33 -15.18 -1.48
C GLU A 112 16.59 -14.89 -2.80
N GLU A 113 15.32 -15.30 -2.93
CA GLU A 113 14.59 -15.23 -4.21
C GLU A 113 13.43 -14.23 -4.19
N ARG A 114 12.83 -13.92 -3.02
CA ARG A 114 11.70 -12.97 -2.93
C ARG A 114 12.12 -11.60 -2.42
N LEU A 115 12.67 -11.54 -1.22
CA LEU A 115 12.95 -10.28 -0.55
C LEU A 115 13.89 -9.36 -1.32
N PRO A 116 14.98 -9.84 -1.96
CA PRO A 116 15.86 -8.98 -2.74
C PRO A 116 15.14 -8.31 -3.91
N TYR A 117 14.25 -9.03 -4.59
CA TYR A 117 13.52 -8.50 -5.74
C TYR A 117 12.37 -7.58 -5.30
N MET A 118 11.70 -7.88 -4.20
CA MET A 118 10.71 -6.99 -3.58
C MET A 118 11.35 -5.67 -3.13
N ARG A 119 12.52 -5.76 -2.49
CA ARG A 119 13.33 -4.60 -2.10
C ARG A 119 13.68 -3.73 -3.31
N ASN A 120 14.20 -4.35 -4.37
CA ASN A 120 14.52 -3.65 -5.61
C ASN A 120 13.28 -2.98 -6.21
N PHE A 121 12.13 -3.65 -6.20
CA PHE A 121 10.88 -3.06 -6.66
C PHE A 121 10.57 -1.75 -5.92
N LYS A 122 10.70 -1.74 -4.59
CA LYS A 122 10.41 -0.55 -3.77
C LYS A 122 11.40 0.58 -4.00
N LEU A 123 12.68 0.28 -4.11
CA LEU A 123 13.70 1.28 -4.43
C LEU A 123 13.49 1.89 -5.82
N MET A 124 13.13 1.05 -6.80
CA MET A 124 12.90 1.50 -8.18
C MET A 124 11.54 2.20 -8.37
N GLN A 125 10.60 2.00 -7.48
CA GLN A 125 9.31 2.68 -7.48
C GLN A 125 9.44 4.15 -7.10
N GLN A 126 10.49 4.53 -6.40
CA GLN A 126 10.73 5.90 -5.95
C GLN A 126 11.39 6.76 -7.05
N ALA A 127 10.96 8.01 -7.18
CA ALA A 127 11.59 9.00 -8.04
C ALA A 127 13.02 9.28 -7.58
N PRO A 128 14.02 9.17 -8.48
CA PRO A 128 15.44 9.31 -8.14
C PRO A 128 15.83 10.75 -7.83
N ALA A 129 17.04 10.93 -7.31
CA ALA A 129 17.63 12.25 -7.13
C ALA A 129 17.72 13.00 -8.47
N GLY A 130 17.39 14.30 -8.46
CA GLY A 130 17.32 15.15 -9.65
C GLY A 130 15.96 15.14 -10.37
N ASP A 131 15.06 14.24 -10.01
CA ASP A 131 13.68 14.27 -10.49
C ASP A 131 12.88 15.37 -9.74
N PRO A 132 11.98 16.12 -10.39
CA PRO A 132 11.13 17.11 -9.73
C PRO A 132 10.25 16.52 -8.61
N ASN A 133 10.02 15.22 -8.65
CA ASN A 133 9.29 14.48 -7.64
C ASN A 133 10.19 13.61 -6.74
N HIS A 134 11.48 13.93 -6.66
CA HIS A 134 12.43 13.14 -5.85
C HIS A 134 11.83 12.71 -4.51
N GLY A 135 11.95 11.43 -4.19
CA GLY A 135 11.44 10.83 -2.97
C GLY A 135 9.99 10.33 -3.04
N ALA A 136 9.19 10.75 -4.03
CA ALA A 136 7.83 10.26 -4.22
C ALA A 136 7.80 8.88 -4.88
N ALA A 137 6.77 8.08 -4.59
CA ALA A 137 6.45 6.91 -5.38
C ALA A 137 5.94 7.34 -6.76
N MET A 138 6.51 6.75 -7.82
CA MET A 138 6.17 7.07 -9.22
C MET A 138 4.86 6.42 -9.68
N GLY A 139 4.18 5.73 -8.81
CA GLY A 139 2.91 5.04 -9.01
C GLY A 139 2.86 3.70 -8.29
N GLN A 140 1.65 3.17 -8.12
CA GLN A 140 1.41 1.92 -7.42
C GLN A 140 1.82 0.69 -8.24
N TYR A 141 1.62 0.76 -9.57
CA TYR A 141 1.77 -0.36 -10.48
C TYR A 141 2.97 -0.19 -11.39
N TYR A 142 3.71 -1.27 -11.61
CA TYR A 142 4.74 -1.34 -12.63
C TYR A 142 4.21 -2.06 -13.88
N LEU A 143 4.23 -1.38 -15.00
CA LEU A 143 3.87 -1.96 -16.31
C LEU A 143 5.14 -2.53 -16.95
N TRP A 144 5.29 -3.87 -16.90
CA TRP A 144 6.56 -4.50 -17.33
C TRP A 144 6.79 -4.47 -18.83
N LYS A 145 5.75 -4.40 -19.67
CA LYS A 145 5.90 -4.19 -21.12
C LYS A 145 6.33 -2.76 -21.45
N LYS A 146 5.84 -1.77 -20.71
CA LYS A 146 6.13 -0.35 -20.92
C LYS A 146 7.28 0.19 -20.06
N GLN A 147 7.78 -0.63 -19.15
CA GLN A 147 8.86 -0.30 -18.22
C GLN A 147 8.66 1.01 -17.45
N LYS A 148 7.45 1.24 -16.95
CA LYS A 148 7.12 2.43 -16.16
C LYS A 148 6.17 2.13 -15.00
N PHE A 149 6.22 2.98 -13.98
CA PHE A 149 5.25 2.98 -12.89
C PHE A 149 4.09 3.92 -13.21
N VAL A 150 2.86 3.53 -12.83
CA VAL A 150 1.64 4.32 -12.98
C VAL A 150 0.74 4.15 -11.76
N GLU A 151 -0.15 5.12 -11.52
CA GLU A 151 -1.27 4.92 -10.61
C GLU A 151 -2.41 4.16 -11.30
N GLU A 152 -3.39 3.71 -10.55
CA GLU A 152 -4.51 2.93 -11.11
C GLU A 152 -5.31 3.72 -12.14
N TRP A 153 -5.49 5.00 -11.89
CA TRP A 153 -6.37 5.90 -12.65
C TRP A 153 -5.65 6.89 -13.55
N GLY A 154 -4.33 6.95 -13.49
CA GLY A 154 -3.59 7.94 -14.27
C GLY A 154 -2.07 7.84 -14.16
N ASP A 155 -1.39 8.66 -14.96
CA ASP A 155 0.05 8.79 -14.97
C ASP A 155 0.49 10.06 -14.21
N HIS A 156 0.30 10.07 -12.91
CA HIS A 156 0.59 11.18 -12.00
C HIS A 156 1.22 10.67 -10.69
N ILE A 157 1.58 11.59 -9.81
CA ILE A 157 2.07 11.29 -8.45
C ILE A 157 0.97 11.64 -7.45
N GLU A 158 0.69 10.72 -6.53
CA GLU A 158 -0.24 10.96 -5.44
C GLU A 158 0.51 11.05 -4.09
N PRO A 159 0.28 12.11 -3.28
CA PRO A 159 0.86 12.19 -1.93
C PRO A 159 0.50 11.00 -1.04
N ILE A 160 -0.70 10.45 -1.20
CA ILE A 160 -1.11 9.23 -0.50
C ILE A 160 -0.26 8.02 -0.90
N GLY A 161 0.22 7.98 -2.15
CA GLY A 161 1.17 6.98 -2.64
C GLY A 161 2.53 7.04 -1.91
N ILE A 162 3.00 8.26 -1.55
CA ILE A 162 4.21 8.40 -0.73
C ILE A 162 3.98 7.78 0.65
N THR A 163 2.81 8.01 1.25
CA THR A 163 2.47 7.40 2.55
C THR A 163 2.51 5.88 2.49
N TYR A 164 1.84 5.26 1.53
CA TYR A 164 1.70 3.81 1.47
C TYR A 164 2.92 3.12 0.85
N TYR A 165 3.31 3.54 -0.36
CA TYR A 165 4.30 2.79 -1.15
C TYR A 165 5.74 3.15 -0.82
N THR A 166 5.96 4.33 -0.23
CA THR A 166 7.28 4.74 0.24
C THR A 166 7.39 4.56 1.76
N LEU A 167 6.67 5.34 2.54
CA LEU A 167 6.92 5.38 3.99
C LEU A 167 6.49 4.10 4.71
N MET A 168 5.29 3.59 4.45
CA MET A 168 4.84 2.36 5.12
C MET A 168 5.64 1.15 4.66
N ASP A 169 5.84 0.99 3.36
CA ASP A 169 6.51 -0.19 2.83
C ASP A 169 8.00 -0.20 3.18
N LEU A 170 8.72 0.92 2.93
CA LEU A 170 10.13 1.02 3.33
C LEU A 170 10.31 0.95 4.85
N GLY A 171 9.40 1.56 5.62
CA GLY A 171 9.39 1.47 7.07
C GLY A 171 9.23 0.03 7.56
N ASN A 172 8.33 -0.74 6.97
CA ASN A 172 8.16 -2.16 7.28
C ASN A 172 9.41 -2.99 6.96
N ILE A 173 10.07 -2.73 5.83
CA ILE A 173 11.34 -3.40 5.52
C ILE A 173 12.41 -3.03 6.54
N LEU A 174 12.53 -1.75 6.89
CA LEU A 174 13.53 -1.25 7.84
C LEU A 174 13.37 -1.79 9.27
N LEU A 175 12.21 -2.33 9.64
CA LEU A 175 12.07 -3.07 10.91
C LEU A 175 12.96 -4.33 10.95
N PHE A 176 13.25 -4.91 9.78
CA PHE A 176 14.06 -6.12 9.63
C PHE A 176 15.47 -5.80 9.08
N GLU A 177 15.57 -4.87 8.13
CA GLU A 177 16.80 -4.47 7.42
C GLU A 177 17.34 -3.13 7.94
N ARG A 178 17.55 -3.02 9.24
CA ARG A 178 17.88 -1.75 9.93
C ARG A 178 19.14 -1.07 9.42
N ASP A 179 20.10 -1.83 8.94
CA ASP A 179 21.41 -1.32 8.51
C ASP A 179 21.47 -0.99 7.01
N ASP A 180 20.39 -1.22 6.27
CA ASP A 180 20.32 -0.86 4.85
C ASP A 180 20.31 0.65 4.64
N SER A 181 21.45 1.19 4.24
CA SER A 181 21.63 2.64 4.04
C SER A 181 20.81 3.19 2.88
N LEU A 182 20.58 2.39 1.82
CA LEU A 182 19.78 2.81 0.67
C LEU A 182 18.29 2.90 1.05
N LEU A 183 17.78 1.90 1.77
CA LEU A 183 16.39 1.96 2.26
C LEU A 183 16.19 3.15 3.19
N ARG A 184 17.12 3.42 4.11
CA ARG A 184 17.07 4.58 5.00
C ARG A 184 17.07 5.91 4.24
N SER A 185 17.94 6.03 3.24
CA SER A 185 18.00 7.24 2.39
C SER A 185 16.70 7.44 1.62
N SER A 186 16.17 6.36 1.03
CA SER A 186 14.90 6.39 0.29
C SER A 186 13.72 6.72 1.20
N PHE A 187 13.67 6.15 2.40
CA PHE A 187 12.66 6.46 3.40
C PHE A 187 12.70 7.95 3.79
N ARG A 188 13.90 8.49 4.09
CA ARG A 188 14.07 9.91 4.41
C ARG A 188 13.64 10.81 3.26
N ALA A 189 14.06 10.52 2.02
CA ALA A 189 13.66 11.29 0.85
C ALA A 189 12.13 11.31 0.67
N GLY A 190 11.45 10.18 0.91
CA GLY A 190 10.00 10.12 0.90
C GLY A 190 9.35 10.98 1.99
N ALA A 191 9.87 10.94 3.21
CA ALA A 191 9.36 11.76 4.32
C ALA A 191 9.55 13.27 4.03
N GLU A 192 10.73 13.67 3.57
CA GLU A 192 11.03 15.06 3.19
C GLU A 192 10.14 15.51 2.03
N ARG A 193 9.92 14.64 1.03
CA ARG A 193 9.00 14.96 -0.07
C ARG A 193 7.57 15.14 0.42
N LEU A 194 7.05 14.25 1.25
CA LEU A 194 5.70 14.38 1.78
C LEU A 194 5.52 15.68 2.58
N LEU A 195 6.46 16.01 3.45
CA LEU A 195 6.47 17.27 4.18
C LEU A 195 6.48 18.49 3.24
N SER A 196 7.26 18.44 2.16
CA SER A 196 7.35 19.56 1.20
C SER A 196 6.04 19.79 0.42
N LEU A 197 5.18 18.79 0.33
CA LEU A 197 3.90 18.87 -0.36
C LEU A 197 2.76 19.33 0.54
N GLN A 198 2.96 19.33 1.86
CA GLN A 198 1.94 19.75 2.81
C GLN A 198 1.68 21.25 2.71
N GLN A 199 0.41 21.62 2.56
CA GLN A 199 -0.05 23.00 2.50
C GLN A 199 -0.17 23.61 3.91
N ALA A 200 -0.27 24.94 3.98
CA ALA A 200 -0.34 25.66 5.26
C ALA A 200 -1.55 25.28 6.14
N ASP A 201 -2.61 24.79 5.53
CA ASP A 201 -3.80 24.29 6.23
C ASP A 201 -3.72 22.79 6.60
N GLY A 202 -2.56 22.16 6.37
CA GLY A 202 -2.31 20.75 6.66
C GLY A 202 -2.75 19.78 5.56
N GLY A 203 -3.43 20.24 4.53
CA GLY A 203 -3.88 19.43 3.40
C GLY A 203 -2.81 19.22 2.34
N PHE A 204 -3.15 18.44 1.32
CA PHE A 204 -2.33 18.17 0.14
C PHE A 204 -3.16 18.38 -1.13
N ALA A 205 -2.53 18.71 -2.24
CA ALA A 205 -3.17 18.52 -3.53
C ALA A 205 -3.35 17.02 -3.79
N VAL A 206 -4.40 16.65 -4.51
CA VAL A 206 -4.75 15.24 -4.76
C VAL A 206 -3.67 14.54 -5.57
N ALA A 207 -3.09 15.23 -6.56
CA ALA A 207 -2.05 14.69 -7.42
C ALA A 207 -1.08 15.77 -7.91
N TYR A 208 0.06 15.32 -8.43
CA TYR A 208 1.12 16.15 -9.01
C TYR A 208 1.58 15.57 -10.35
N GLY A 209 1.92 16.45 -11.28
CA GLY A 209 2.47 16.08 -12.58
C GLY A 209 3.82 15.36 -12.45
N LYS A 210 4.00 14.25 -13.16
CA LYS A 210 5.26 13.47 -13.12
C LYS A 210 6.45 14.24 -13.69
N HIS A 211 6.22 15.05 -14.71
CA HIS A 211 7.30 15.72 -15.43
C HIS A 211 7.71 17.05 -14.81
N ASP A 212 6.80 17.75 -14.15
CA ASP A 212 7.03 19.12 -13.68
C ASP A 212 6.79 19.31 -12.18
N GLY A 213 6.29 18.28 -11.49
CA GLY A 213 6.01 18.29 -10.06
C GLY A 213 4.94 19.31 -9.64
N LYS A 214 4.14 19.83 -10.58
CA LYS A 214 3.10 20.81 -10.27
C LYS A 214 1.82 20.15 -9.79
N PRO A 215 1.09 20.80 -8.87
CA PRO A 215 -0.19 20.27 -8.40
C PRO A 215 -1.22 20.17 -9.53
N LEU A 216 -1.96 19.06 -9.53
CA LEU A 216 -3.12 18.80 -10.37
C LEU A 216 -4.37 18.79 -9.49
N PHE A 217 -5.53 19.04 -10.08
CA PHE A 217 -6.82 19.03 -9.35
C PHE A 217 -6.82 19.98 -8.14
N THR A 218 -6.43 21.24 -8.37
CA THR A 218 -6.21 22.24 -7.31
C THR A 218 -7.47 22.60 -6.52
N ASP A 219 -8.64 22.29 -7.03
CA ASP A 219 -9.94 22.51 -6.38
C ASP A 219 -10.26 21.46 -5.32
N LEU A 220 -9.48 20.37 -5.26
CA LEU A 220 -9.65 19.27 -4.34
C LEU A 220 -8.48 19.20 -3.37
N LYS A 221 -8.77 18.77 -2.13
CA LYS A 221 -7.74 18.52 -1.11
C LYS A 221 -7.79 17.10 -0.62
N ASP A 222 -6.61 16.53 -0.40
CA ASP A 222 -6.45 15.24 0.25
C ASP A 222 -5.89 15.44 1.66
N LEU A 223 -6.56 14.88 2.65
CA LEU A 223 -6.15 14.91 4.06
C LEU A 223 -5.60 13.56 4.54
N ARG A 224 -5.70 12.52 3.72
CA ARG A 224 -5.29 11.15 4.08
C ARG A 224 -3.78 10.96 4.27
N PRO A 225 -2.89 11.65 3.53
CA PRO A 225 -1.45 11.39 3.61
C PRO A 225 -0.85 11.59 5.00
N THR A 226 -1.40 12.50 5.81
CA THR A 226 -0.77 12.97 7.05
C THR A 226 -0.67 11.92 8.14
N PHE A 227 -1.66 11.03 8.26
CA PHE A 227 -1.78 10.21 9.46
C PHE A 227 -0.76 9.06 9.50
N TYR A 228 -0.78 8.19 8.51
CA TYR A 228 0.06 6.99 8.53
C TYR A 228 1.53 7.27 8.20
N GLY A 229 1.81 8.14 7.24
CA GLY A 229 3.16 8.43 6.82
C GLY A 229 4.04 8.93 7.96
N PHE A 230 3.54 9.87 8.75
CA PHE A 230 4.30 10.44 9.86
C PHE A 230 4.39 9.51 11.08
N VAL A 231 3.39 8.68 11.34
CA VAL A 231 3.47 7.67 12.41
C VAL A 231 4.56 6.63 12.11
N VAL A 232 4.66 6.18 10.87
CA VAL A 232 5.71 5.23 10.46
C VAL A 232 7.09 5.89 10.47
N ALA A 233 7.19 7.15 10.03
CA ALA A 233 8.45 7.91 10.05
C ALA A 233 8.97 8.19 11.48
N TYR A 234 8.09 8.25 12.47
CA TYR A 234 8.47 8.48 13.87
C TYR A 234 9.06 7.24 14.55
N LYS A 235 8.72 6.04 14.12
CA LYS A 235 9.24 4.77 14.67
C LYS A 235 10.62 4.43 14.14
#